data_8075e5f32e458adbcd70ca8038b26081
#
_entry.id   8075e5f32e458adbcd70ca8038b26081
#
_cell.length_a   1.000
_cell.length_b   1.000
_cell.length_c   1.000
_cell.angle_alpha   90.00
_cell.angle_beta   90.00
_cell.angle_gamma   90.00
#
_symmetry.space_group_name_H-M   'P 1'
#
loop_
_entity.id
_entity.type
_entity.pdbx_description
1 polymer ?
#
loop_
_entity_poly.entity_id
_entity_poly.type
_entity_poly.pdbx_seq_one_letter_code
_entity_poly.pdbx_strand_id
1 'polypeptide(L)'
;MDNTTEKENGVTRSITLNLNQTTQLVLPSTDNEISSPKLSEPRHLFSLQRELGPQQAPRWPAECQMAIATPKHIVQCLAEREPYYQATGTEPEPSPWGDDVLKSGGDLVYCYIPESAAPYFTRSSTANGLAPADDNRFLVPDDSLLFESRFESGNLSKVFRITGNFYELHLRPDLYTSRHLQWFYFSVKNMQAKITYRFSIVNFAKADSLYLEGMKPLMYSEKRVDIEGIGWSRCGTRIAYYRNDNVREGMNPTHTLSFTLEFPYSDDTVYLAYCYPYTYSHLQDRLLLIQNDEERAQYCKIRLLCRSLAGNSVHVLTITSPSTEDSGKSGIVLTARVHPGETPSSWIMDGVLDFLTGSSACAQELREKFIFKIIPMLNPDGVIVGNTRCSLAARDLNRQYRVVSRECYPSVWHVKMLIRKLMEERPVAFYCDFHSHSRKHNVFIYGCEDKDVNELPLIE
;
A
#
# COMPACT_ATOMS: atom_id res chain seq x y z
N MET A 1 -3.65 -32.92 19.51
CA MET A 1 -3.69 -33.56 18.20
C MET A 1 -4.95 -33.02 17.51
N ASP A 2 -4.85 -31.95 16.80
CA ASP A 2 -5.84 -31.57 15.79
C ASP A 2 -5.12 -30.71 14.77
N ASN A 3 -4.82 -31.37 13.65
CA ASN A 3 -4.32 -30.76 12.43
C ASN A 3 -5.48 -30.03 11.75
N THR A 4 -5.63 -28.75 11.97
CA THR A 4 -6.38 -27.91 11.05
C THR A 4 -5.43 -27.32 10.02
N THR A 5 -5.18 -28.09 8.97
CA THR A 5 -4.75 -27.56 7.68
C THR A 5 -5.85 -26.62 7.18
N GLU A 6 -5.69 -25.32 7.37
CA GLU A 6 -6.44 -24.34 6.60
C GLU A 6 -6.05 -24.49 5.13
N LYS A 7 -6.82 -25.31 4.41
CA LYS A 7 -6.91 -25.16 2.96
C LYS A 7 -7.43 -23.75 2.69
N GLU A 8 -6.57 -22.86 2.22
CA GLU A 8 -6.99 -21.68 1.50
C GLU A 8 -7.75 -22.14 0.26
N ASN A 9 -9.02 -22.41 0.44
CA ASN A 9 -9.93 -22.50 -0.69
C ASN A 9 -9.98 -21.10 -1.28
N GLY A 10 -9.54 -20.95 -2.54
CA GLY A 10 -9.47 -19.70 -3.30
C GLY A 10 -10.84 -19.10 -3.68
N VAL A 11 -11.78 -19.15 -2.77
CA VAL A 11 -13.03 -18.42 -2.84
C VAL A 11 -12.84 -17.18 -1.98
N THR A 12 -12.35 -16.13 -2.59
CA THR A 12 -12.56 -14.80 -2.03
C THR A 12 -14.07 -14.61 -2.03
N ARG A 13 -14.68 -14.90 -0.89
CA ARG A 13 -16.12 -14.66 -0.73
C ARG A 13 -16.34 -13.19 -1.01
N SER A 14 -17.03 -12.93 -2.09
CA SER A 14 -17.66 -11.67 -2.34
C SER A 14 -18.18 -11.09 -1.04
N ILE A 15 -17.88 -9.84 -0.79
CA ILE A 15 -18.58 -9.07 0.21
C ILE A 15 -19.94 -8.76 -0.39
N THR A 16 -20.81 -9.76 -0.43
CA THR A 16 -22.23 -9.48 -0.39
C THR A 16 -22.43 -8.93 1.02
N LEU A 17 -22.46 -7.61 1.11
CA LEU A 17 -22.81 -6.91 2.34
C LEU A 17 -24.25 -7.31 2.67
N ASN A 18 -24.42 -8.43 3.35
CA ASN A 18 -25.70 -8.79 3.93
C ASN A 18 -25.93 -7.87 5.12
N LEU A 19 -26.28 -6.63 4.81
CA LEU A 19 -26.52 -5.55 5.76
C LEU A 19 -27.67 -5.87 6.74
N ASN A 20 -28.45 -6.90 6.43
CA ASN A 20 -29.60 -7.31 7.25
C ASN A 20 -29.23 -8.17 8.46
N GLN A 21 -27.97 -8.63 8.58
CA GLN A 21 -27.51 -9.42 9.74
C GLN A 21 -26.61 -8.65 10.70
N THR A 22 -26.64 -7.34 10.69
CA THR A 22 -25.93 -6.57 11.70
C THR A 22 -26.81 -6.43 12.93
N THR A 23 -26.30 -6.94 14.05
CA THR A 23 -26.70 -6.53 15.41
C THR A 23 -27.09 -5.06 15.42
N GLN A 24 -28.26 -4.77 15.96
CA GLN A 24 -28.86 -3.45 16.08
C GLN A 24 -27.81 -2.39 16.46
N LEU A 25 -27.31 -1.64 15.49
CA LEU A 25 -26.73 -0.35 15.75
C LEU A 25 -27.93 0.59 15.99
N VAL A 26 -28.24 0.84 17.26
CA VAL A 26 -29.19 1.87 17.66
C VAL A 26 -28.64 3.20 17.16
N LEU A 27 -29.16 3.67 16.04
CA LEU A 27 -29.01 5.06 15.65
C LEU A 27 -29.89 5.88 16.57
N PRO A 28 -29.44 7.01 17.10
CA PRO A 28 -30.35 7.88 17.87
C PRO A 28 -31.53 8.27 16.96
N SER A 29 -32.71 7.92 17.39
CA SER A 29 -33.96 8.36 16.75
C SER A 29 -34.06 9.87 16.94
N THR A 30 -33.86 10.62 15.88
CA THR A 30 -34.38 12.00 15.84
C THR A 30 -35.63 11.97 14.98
N ASP A 31 -36.79 11.97 15.66
CA ASP A 31 -38.06 12.26 15.03
C ASP A 31 -38.04 13.71 14.50
N ASN A 32 -37.72 13.88 13.26
CA ASN A 32 -38.06 15.04 12.46
C ASN A 32 -38.31 14.58 11.05
N GLU A 33 -39.43 14.93 10.48
CA GLU A 33 -39.80 14.70 9.07
C GLU A 33 -38.66 15.04 8.14
N ILE A 34 -37.97 14.02 7.69
CA ILE A 34 -36.82 14.17 6.79
C ILE A 34 -37.38 14.20 5.38
N SER A 35 -37.50 15.40 4.82
CA SER A 35 -37.61 15.56 3.37
C SER A 35 -36.50 14.76 2.72
N SER A 36 -36.82 13.93 1.72
CA SER A 36 -35.86 13.09 0.98
C SER A 36 -34.58 13.89 0.66
N PRO A 37 -33.44 13.56 1.23
CA PRO A 37 -32.27 14.38 1.06
C PRO A 37 -31.85 14.34 -0.42
N LYS A 38 -31.80 15.50 -1.04
CA LYS A 38 -31.18 15.65 -2.37
C LYS A 38 -29.74 15.15 -2.25
N LEU A 39 -29.40 14.16 -3.07
CA LEU A 39 -28.13 13.51 -2.97
C LEU A 39 -27.01 14.41 -3.45
N SER A 40 -26.32 14.98 -2.56
CA SER A 40 -25.02 15.53 -2.88
C SER A 40 -23.91 14.83 -2.14
N GLU A 41 -24.13 14.41 -0.90
CA GLU A 41 -23.09 13.79 -0.07
C GLU A 41 -23.76 13.19 1.19
N PRO A 42 -23.16 12.18 1.84
CA PRO A 42 -23.65 11.61 3.08
C PRO A 42 -23.43 12.56 4.26
N ARG A 43 -23.95 13.78 4.17
CA ARG A 43 -23.75 14.85 5.18
C ARG A 43 -24.35 14.50 6.54
N HIS A 44 -25.36 13.64 6.56
CA HIS A 44 -26.14 13.34 7.75
C HIS A 44 -25.57 12.18 8.58
N LEU A 45 -24.59 11.42 8.04
CA LEU A 45 -23.99 10.32 8.77
C LEU A 45 -22.96 10.77 9.80
N PHE A 46 -22.19 11.78 9.46
CA PHE A 46 -21.14 12.40 10.28
C PHE A 46 -20.83 13.76 9.69
N SER A 47 -20.35 14.66 10.51
CA SER A 47 -19.94 15.99 10.03
C SER A 47 -18.72 15.85 9.14
N LEU A 48 -18.94 15.67 7.84
CA LEU A 48 -17.88 15.68 6.85
C LEU A 48 -17.41 17.12 6.69
N GLN A 49 -16.20 17.39 7.16
CA GLN A 49 -15.57 18.67 6.96
C GLN A 49 -15.03 18.72 5.52
N ARG A 50 -15.24 19.85 4.86
CA ARG A 50 -14.56 20.14 3.61
C ARG A 50 -13.08 20.30 3.91
N GLU A 51 -12.24 19.49 3.27
CA GLU A 51 -10.79 19.70 3.30
C GLU A 51 -10.50 20.94 2.45
N LEU A 52 -10.26 22.07 3.13
CA LEU A 52 -9.85 23.33 2.52
C LEU A 52 -8.41 23.59 2.87
N GLY A 53 -7.59 23.82 1.86
CA GLY A 53 -6.19 24.18 2.04
C GLY A 53 -5.21 23.03 1.75
N PRO A 54 -3.94 23.19 2.13
CA PRO A 54 -2.91 22.18 1.90
C PRO A 54 -3.28 20.88 2.57
N GLN A 55 -3.08 19.78 1.85
CA GLN A 55 -3.34 18.44 2.36
C GLN A 55 -2.44 18.15 3.57
N GLN A 56 -2.91 17.27 4.41
CA GLN A 56 -2.24 17.01 5.67
C GLN A 56 -0.95 16.22 5.50
N ALA A 57 0.12 16.65 6.15
CA ALA A 57 1.34 15.87 6.25
C ALA A 57 1.08 14.52 6.95
N PRO A 58 1.83 13.45 6.59
CA PRO A 58 1.71 12.15 7.22
C PRO A 58 1.94 12.21 8.73
N ARG A 59 1.21 11.41 9.48
CA ARG A 59 1.37 11.24 10.94
C ARG A 59 1.80 9.81 11.25
N TRP A 60 2.79 9.68 12.10
CA TRP A 60 3.30 8.40 12.58
C TRP A 60 2.83 8.14 14.02
N PRO A 61 2.81 6.87 14.44
CA PRO A 61 2.79 6.52 15.87
C PRO A 61 4.00 7.13 16.60
N ALA A 62 3.84 7.41 17.89
CA ALA A 62 4.88 8.03 18.70
C ALA A 62 6.17 7.19 18.81
N GLU A 63 6.06 5.88 18.61
CA GLU A 63 7.16 4.91 18.64
C GLU A 63 8.05 4.94 17.40
N CYS A 64 7.56 5.54 16.30
CA CYS A 64 8.29 5.59 15.05
C CYS A 64 9.18 6.83 14.99
N GLN A 65 10.44 6.64 14.63
CA GLN A 65 11.41 7.71 14.41
C GLN A 65 11.51 8.00 12.90
N MET A 66 11.66 9.29 12.58
CA MET A 66 11.88 9.76 11.23
C MET A 66 13.27 10.38 11.12
N ALA A 67 14.09 9.89 10.20
CA ALA A 67 15.42 10.45 9.93
C ALA A 67 15.40 11.46 8.79
N ILE A 68 14.54 11.23 7.81
CA ILE A 68 14.41 12.07 6.62
C ILE A 68 12.95 12.36 6.33
N ALA A 69 12.70 13.51 5.70
CA ALA A 69 11.39 13.79 5.12
C ALA A 69 11.04 12.77 4.03
N THR A 70 9.76 12.65 3.71
CA THR A 70 9.29 11.80 2.61
C THR A 70 10.07 12.09 1.34
N PRO A 71 10.73 11.08 0.73
CA PRO A 71 11.44 11.26 -0.52
C PRO A 71 10.47 11.66 -1.62
N LYS A 72 10.84 12.68 -2.40
CA LYS A 72 10.08 13.09 -3.58
C LYS A 72 10.70 12.47 -4.81
N HIS A 73 10.02 11.51 -5.37
CA HIS A 73 10.45 10.85 -6.60
C HIS A 73 9.65 11.38 -7.80
N ILE A 74 10.31 11.43 -8.96
CA ILE A 74 9.64 11.72 -10.22
C ILE A 74 8.69 10.56 -10.52
N VAL A 75 7.40 10.88 -10.71
CA VAL A 75 6.35 9.89 -10.97
C VAL A 75 6.43 9.36 -12.41
N GLN A 76 6.76 10.24 -13.35
CA GLN A 76 6.91 9.88 -14.75
C GLN A 76 8.33 9.41 -15.01
N CYS A 77 8.48 8.13 -15.32
CA CYS A 77 9.72 7.58 -15.81
C CYS A 77 9.77 7.70 -17.34
N LEU A 78 10.82 8.31 -17.85
CA LEU A 78 11.10 8.37 -19.30
C LEU A 78 11.78 7.08 -19.80
N ALA A 79 12.04 6.12 -18.93
CA ALA A 79 12.61 4.84 -19.31
C ALA A 79 11.70 4.12 -20.31
N GLU A 80 12.30 3.54 -21.34
CA GLU A 80 11.60 2.62 -22.22
C GLU A 80 10.90 1.55 -21.39
N ARG A 81 9.70 1.14 -21.83
CA ARG A 81 9.01 0.01 -21.19
C ARG A 81 9.95 -1.19 -21.23
N GLU A 82 10.27 -1.70 -20.06
CA GLU A 82 10.98 -2.98 -20.00
C GLU A 82 10.15 -4.03 -20.73
N PRO A 83 10.79 -4.87 -21.56
CA PRO A 83 10.08 -5.94 -22.25
C PRO A 83 9.39 -6.83 -21.23
N TYR A 84 8.16 -7.22 -21.56
CA TYR A 84 7.41 -8.18 -20.75
C TYR A 84 8.21 -9.48 -20.63
N TYR A 85 8.52 -9.89 -19.41
CA TYR A 85 9.16 -11.17 -19.18
C TYR A 85 8.19 -12.31 -19.48
N GLN A 86 8.58 -13.18 -20.39
CA GLN A 86 7.91 -14.46 -20.64
C GLN A 86 8.87 -15.58 -20.24
N ALA A 87 8.43 -16.43 -19.33
CA ALA A 87 9.20 -17.61 -18.98
C ALA A 87 9.42 -18.48 -20.22
N THR A 88 10.68 -18.81 -20.49
CA THR A 88 11.06 -19.64 -21.63
C THR A 88 11.05 -21.14 -21.28
N GLY A 89 10.97 -21.47 -19.98
CA GLY A 89 11.09 -22.82 -19.46
C GLY A 89 12.54 -23.34 -19.39
N THR A 90 13.50 -22.49 -19.75
CA THR A 90 14.93 -22.80 -19.71
C THR A 90 15.69 -21.97 -18.66
N GLU A 91 14.96 -21.21 -17.88
CA GLU A 91 15.53 -20.45 -16.78
C GLU A 91 16.17 -21.42 -15.78
N PRO A 92 17.39 -21.10 -15.29
CA PRO A 92 18.01 -21.91 -14.27
C PRO A 92 17.12 -21.89 -13.01
N GLU A 93 16.89 -23.04 -12.40
CA GLU A 93 16.21 -23.08 -11.13
C GLU A 93 16.93 -22.16 -10.13
N PRO A 94 16.19 -21.31 -9.40
CA PRO A 94 16.78 -20.45 -8.40
C PRO A 94 17.36 -21.32 -7.29
N SER A 95 18.70 -21.35 -7.23
CA SER A 95 19.41 -22.09 -6.20
C SER A 95 20.03 -21.13 -5.17
N PRO A 96 20.11 -21.52 -3.91
CA PRO A 96 20.87 -20.79 -2.91
C PRO A 96 22.30 -20.58 -3.41
N TRP A 97 22.85 -19.41 -3.16
CA TRP A 97 24.27 -19.19 -3.37
C TRP A 97 25.01 -20.08 -2.37
N GLY A 98 26.10 -20.72 -2.78
CA GLY A 98 26.81 -21.69 -1.96
C GLY A 98 27.27 -21.17 -0.59
N ASP A 99 27.32 -19.86 -0.39
CA ASP A 99 27.69 -19.19 0.86
C ASP A 99 26.48 -18.54 1.58
N ASP A 100 25.26 -18.78 1.13
CA ASP A 100 24.02 -18.21 1.72
C ASP A 100 23.58 -18.90 3.02
N VAL A 101 24.40 -19.76 3.56
CA VAL A 101 24.20 -20.19 4.94
C VAL A 101 24.29 -18.92 5.80
N LEU A 102 23.19 -18.58 6.49
CA LEU A 102 23.13 -17.51 7.48
C LEU A 102 24.31 -17.68 8.45
N LYS A 103 25.46 -17.10 8.08
CA LYS A 103 26.60 -17.04 8.97
C LYS A 103 26.24 -15.97 9.97
N SER A 104 25.85 -16.38 11.17
CA SER A 104 25.79 -15.49 12.33
C SER A 104 27.19 -14.87 12.50
N GLY A 105 27.43 -13.66 11.99
CA GLY A 105 28.76 -13.07 12.13
C GLY A 105 29.11 -12.03 11.06
N GLY A 106 28.26 -11.06 10.81
CA GLY A 106 28.61 -9.85 10.06
C GLY A 106 28.62 -8.62 10.97
N ASP A 107 29.18 -7.52 10.48
CA ASP A 107 29.14 -6.24 11.15
C ASP A 107 27.76 -5.62 11.02
N LEU A 108 27.14 -5.24 12.15
CA LEU A 108 25.86 -4.52 12.12
C LEU A 108 26.10 -3.08 11.63
N VAL A 109 25.59 -2.77 10.45
CA VAL A 109 25.77 -1.44 9.80
C VAL A 109 24.52 -0.58 9.79
N TYR A 110 23.36 -1.16 10.11
CA TYR A 110 22.09 -0.44 10.25
C TYR A 110 21.17 -1.18 11.22
N CYS A 111 20.48 -0.44 12.08
CA CYS A 111 19.43 -0.99 12.93
C CYS A 111 18.35 0.07 13.18
N TYR A 112 17.13 -0.26 12.82
CA TYR A 112 15.94 0.48 13.18
C TYR A 112 14.86 -0.46 13.70
N ILE A 113 14.56 -0.33 14.98
CA ILE A 113 13.47 -1.04 15.64
C ILE A 113 12.66 0.02 16.37
N PRO A 114 11.37 0.16 16.09
CA PRO A 114 10.50 1.04 16.89
C PRO A 114 10.62 0.70 18.38
N GLU A 115 10.66 1.68 19.24
CA GLU A 115 10.91 1.49 20.69
C GLU A 115 9.81 0.67 21.38
N SER A 116 8.59 0.67 20.84
CA SER A 116 7.48 -0.05 21.42
C SER A 116 7.26 -1.41 20.77
N ALA A 117 7.45 -2.47 21.56
CA ALA A 117 6.90 -3.80 21.29
C ALA A 117 5.52 -3.99 21.97
N ALA A 118 4.91 -2.92 22.48
CA ALA A 118 3.63 -3.01 23.17
C ALA A 118 2.51 -3.52 22.24
N PRO A 119 1.63 -4.38 22.72
CA PRO A 119 0.56 -4.95 21.91
C PRO A 119 -0.58 -3.96 21.60
N TYR A 120 -0.50 -2.74 22.11
CA TYR A 120 -1.48 -1.68 21.89
C TYR A 120 -0.81 -0.44 21.32
N PHE A 121 -1.57 0.26 20.55
CA PHE A 121 -1.18 1.44 19.83
C PHE A 121 -1.48 2.72 20.62
N THR A 122 -0.53 3.66 20.62
CA THR A 122 -0.72 5.01 21.15
C THR A 122 -0.80 6.00 19.98
N ARG A 123 -1.90 6.75 19.90
CA ARG A 123 -2.09 7.71 18.82
C ARG A 123 -1.05 8.84 18.90
N SER A 124 -0.32 9.07 17.81
CA SER A 124 0.59 10.22 17.72
C SER A 124 -0.20 11.51 17.57
N SER A 125 0.19 12.52 18.34
CA SER A 125 -0.33 13.89 18.22
C SER A 125 0.54 14.77 17.30
N THR A 126 1.72 14.30 16.92
CA THR A 126 2.69 15.05 16.13
C THR A 126 2.70 14.57 14.68
N ALA A 127 2.77 15.51 13.74
CA ALA A 127 3.09 15.18 12.36
C ALA A 127 4.59 14.80 12.29
N ASN A 128 4.90 13.84 11.39
CA ASN A 128 6.28 13.41 11.10
C ASN A 128 7.00 12.66 12.24
N GLY A 129 6.31 12.25 13.29
CA GLY A 129 6.92 11.46 14.37
C GLY A 129 7.95 12.21 15.21
N LEU A 130 8.79 11.47 15.90
CA LEU A 130 9.87 12.02 16.72
C LEU A 130 11.10 12.31 15.85
N ALA A 131 11.83 13.36 16.21
CA ALA A 131 13.12 13.62 15.61
C ALA A 131 14.07 12.44 15.89
N PRO A 132 14.90 12.03 14.91
CA PRO A 132 15.86 10.96 15.13
C PRO A 132 16.80 11.33 16.26
N ALA A 133 17.00 10.42 17.20
CA ALA A 133 18.18 10.50 18.05
C ALA A 133 19.41 10.33 17.15
N ASP A 134 20.45 11.13 17.38
CA ASP A 134 21.76 10.92 16.73
C ASP A 134 22.25 9.51 17.13
N ASP A 135 22.03 8.57 16.24
CA ASP A 135 22.25 7.15 16.49
C ASP A 135 23.68 6.76 16.09
N ASN A 136 24.67 7.36 16.77
CA ASN A 136 26.07 6.93 16.72
C ASN A 136 26.30 5.57 17.43
N ARG A 137 25.25 4.73 17.53
CA ARG A 137 25.32 3.44 18.24
C ARG A 137 26.13 2.40 17.51
N PHE A 138 26.45 2.61 16.24
CA PHE A 138 27.19 1.65 15.43
C PHE A 138 28.37 2.32 14.75
N LEU A 139 29.55 1.75 14.93
CA LEU A 139 30.72 2.10 14.13
C LEU A 139 30.56 1.46 12.74
N VAL A 140 29.99 2.24 11.81
CA VAL A 140 29.90 1.80 10.42
C VAL A 140 31.26 1.98 9.78
N PRO A 141 31.87 0.96 9.19
CA PRO A 141 33.14 1.11 8.46
C PRO A 141 33.00 2.15 7.33
N ASP A 142 34.02 2.97 7.15
CA ASP A 142 34.03 4.07 6.16
C ASP A 142 33.77 3.61 4.72
N ASP A 143 34.12 2.37 4.41
CA ASP A 143 33.93 1.72 3.10
C ASP A 143 32.61 0.96 2.99
N SER A 144 31.75 1.03 4.00
CA SER A 144 30.45 0.35 4.00
C SER A 144 29.37 1.20 3.35
N LEU A 145 28.38 0.53 2.75
CA LEU A 145 27.14 1.19 2.35
C LEU A 145 26.40 1.72 3.59
N LEU A 146 25.79 2.89 3.44
CA LEU A 146 24.95 3.52 4.44
C LEU A 146 23.49 3.29 4.11
N PHE A 147 22.74 2.71 5.02
CA PHE A 147 21.33 2.37 4.83
C PHE A 147 20.42 3.30 5.62
N GLU A 148 19.24 3.60 5.07
CA GLU A 148 18.22 4.35 5.79
C GLU A 148 16.81 3.92 5.33
N SER A 149 15.89 3.75 6.27
CA SER A 149 14.47 3.48 5.98
C SER A 149 13.51 4.24 6.91
N ARG A 150 14.01 5.17 7.72
CA ARG A 150 13.20 6.01 8.61
C ARG A 150 12.58 7.17 7.83
N PHE A 151 11.75 6.82 6.86
CA PHE A 151 10.96 7.73 6.03
C PHE A 151 9.64 7.05 5.63
N GLU A 152 8.75 7.78 5.00
CA GLU A 152 7.43 7.29 4.65
C GLU A 152 7.47 6.02 3.79
N SER A 153 6.80 4.99 4.25
CA SER A 153 6.75 3.64 3.67
C SER A 153 8.04 2.83 3.77
N GLY A 154 9.09 3.32 4.41
CA GLY A 154 10.30 2.56 4.67
C GLY A 154 10.10 1.48 5.73
N ASN A 155 10.77 0.33 5.60
CA ASN A 155 10.55 -0.78 6.55
C ASN A 155 11.74 -1.69 6.82
N LEU A 156 12.95 -1.24 6.52
CA LEU A 156 14.15 -2.00 6.86
C LEU A 156 14.34 -2.01 8.40
N SER A 157 14.68 -3.16 8.96
CA SER A 157 14.92 -3.32 10.39
C SER A 157 16.42 -3.32 10.71
N LYS A 158 17.17 -4.21 10.10
CA LYS A 158 18.59 -4.40 10.34
C LYS A 158 19.33 -4.72 9.05
N VAL A 159 20.60 -4.32 9.00
CA VAL A 159 21.52 -4.73 7.94
C VAL A 159 22.85 -5.15 8.55
N PHE A 160 23.34 -6.28 8.10
CA PHE A 160 24.66 -6.78 8.45
C PHE A 160 25.53 -6.79 7.18
N ARG A 161 26.75 -6.29 7.29
CA ARG A 161 27.80 -6.49 6.29
C ARG A 161 28.47 -7.84 6.59
N ILE A 162 28.26 -8.81 5.73
CA ILE A 162 28.78 -10.17 5.93
C ILE A 162 30.23 -10.27 5.51
N THR A 163 30.52 -9.86 4.28
CA THR A 163 31.91 -9.76 3.77
C THR A 163 31.95 -8.72 2.65
N GLY A 164 32.98 -7.89 2.58
CA GLY A 164 33.22 -6.99 1.44
C GLY A 164 31.94 -6.24 1.01
N ASN A 165 31.41 -6.59 -0.14
CA ASN A 165 30.21 -5.96 -0.75
C ASN A 165 28.95 -6.83 -0.61
N PHE A 166 28.94 -7.80 0.30
CA PHE A 166 27.78 -8.62 0.60
C PHE A 166 27.05 -8.14 1.87
N TYR A 167 25.75 -7.87 1.75
CA TYR A 167 24.88 -7.37 2.80
C TYR A 167 23.69 -8.29 3.01
N GLU A 168 23.43 -8.62 4.27
CA GLU A 168 22.23 -9.32 4.72
C GLU A 168 21.25 -8.33 5.33
N LEU A 169 20.03 -8.30 4.81
CA LEU A 169 18.99 -7.35 5.16
C LEU A 169 17.82 -8.05 5.84
N HIS A 170 17.30 -7.44 6.90
CA HIS A 170 16.13 -7.90 7.62
C HIS A 170 15.03 -6.85 7.54
N LEU A 171 13.86 -7.26 7.06
CA LEU A 171 12.66 -6.41 7.04
C LEU A 171 12.04 -6.34 8.43
N ARG A 172 11.40 -5.23 8.71
CA ARG A 172 10.54 -5.09 9.86
C ARG A 172 9.19 -5.76 9.57
N PRO A 173 8.64 -6.59 10.47
CA PRO A 173 7.28 -7.08 10.35
C PRO A 173 6.29 -5.90 10.42
N ASP A 174 5.05 -6.13 9.99
CA ASP A 174 3.99 -5.15 10.17
C ASP A 174 3.94 -4.71 11.63
N LEU A 175 3.84 -3.41 11.85
CA LEU A 175 3.91 -2.81 13.17
C LEU A 175 2.88 -3.44 14.11
N TYR A 176 3.28 -3.73 15.34
CA TYR A 176 2.55 -4.46 16.37
C TYR A 176 2.23 -5.92 16.04
N THR A 177 2.90 -6.49 15.04
CA THR A 177 2.82 -7.92 14.70
C THR A 177 4.22 -8.54 14.66
N SER A 178 4.25 -9.87 14.59
CA SER A 178 5.47 -10.66 14.28
C SER A 178 5.43 -11.25 12.87
N ARG A 179 4.53 -10.79 11.99
CA ARG A 179 4.22 -11.40 10.70
C ARG A 179 4.20 -10.36 9.59
N HIS A 180 3.88 -10.83 8.37
CA HIS A 180 3.68 -10.00 7.18
C HIS A 180 4.95 -9.27 6.75
N LEU A 181 5.93 -10.05 6.32
CA LEU A 181 7.24 -9.63 5.86
C LEU A 181 7.30 -9.83 4.35
N GLN A 182 7.10 -8.76 3.57
CA GLN A 182 7.17 -8.81 2.11
C GLN A 182 7.56 -7.46 1.49
N TRP A 183 6.89 -6.37 1.87
CA TRP A 183 7.20 -5.04 1.39
C TRP A 183 8.59 -4.63 1.87
N PHE A 184 9.39 -4.02 0.98
CA PHE A 184 10.61 -3.32 1.35
C PHE A 184 10.76 -2.02 0.57
N TYR A 185 11.27 -1.02 1.25
CA TYR A 185 11.62 0.28 0.70
C TYR A 185 12.66 0.90 1.61
N PHE A 186 13.84 1.19 1.06
CA PHE A 186 14.97 1.76 1.80
C PHE A 186 15.89 2.51 0.86
N SER A 187 16.70 3.41 1.40
CA SER A 187 17.77 4.09 0.67
C SER A 187 19.14 3.54 1.02
N VAL A 188 20.06 3.71 0.08
CA VAL A 188 21.47 3.33 0.20
C VAL A 188 22.32 4.48 -0.28
N LYS A 189 23.41 4.75 0.43
CA LYS A 189 24.44 5.75 0.09
C LYS A 189 25.84 5.16 0.19
N ASN A 190 26.87 5.94 -0.14
CA ASN A 190 28.28 5.56 -0.04
C ASN A 190 28.65 4.36 -0.95
N MET A 191 27.98 4.26 -2.10
CA MET A 191 28.31 3.24 -3.08
C MET A 191 29.39 3.72 -4.05
N GLN A 192 30.08 2.75 -4.63
CA GLN A 192 31.00 2.97 -5.76
C GLN A 192 30.39 2.37 -7.03
N ALA A 193 30.45 3.14 -8.11
CA ALA A 193 29.98 2.66 -9.43
C ALA A 193 30.87 1.52 -9.94
N LYS A 194 30.30 0.64 -10.77
CA LYS A 194 31.00 -0.51 -11.40
C LYS A 194 31.50 -1.56 -10.40
N ILE A 195 31.07 -1.48 -9.15
CA ILE A 195 31.30 -2.54 -8.17
C ILE A 195 30.02 -3.34 -8.03
N THR A 196 30.15 -4.66 -8.09
CA THR A 196 29.03 -5.56 -7.85
C THR A 196 28.80 -5.70 -6.36
N TYR A 197 27.61 -5.34 -5.92
CA TYR A 197 27.11 -5.55 -4.56
C TYR A 197 26.12 -6.69 -4.55
N ARG A 198 26.11 -7.46 -3.46
CA ARG A 198 25.14 -8.52 -3.23
C ARG A 198 24.25 -8.16 -2.03
N PHE A 199 22.96 -8.34 -2.21
CA PHE A 199 21.94 -8.15 -1.19
C PHE A 199 21.18 -9.45 -0.99
N SER A 200 21.00 -9.86 0.26
CA SER A 200 20.15 -10.97 0.65
C SER A 200 19.15 -10.51 1.71
N ILE A 201 17.87 -10.39 1.32
CA ILE A 201 16.77 -10.08 2.24
C ILE A 201 16.26 -11.41 2.77
N VAL A 202 16.51 -11.72 4.04
CA VAL A 202 16.51 -13.10 4.56
C VAL A 202 15.23 -13.52 5.30
N ASN A 203 14.25 -12.64 5.46
CA ASN A 203 13.11 -12.92 6.34
C ASN A 203 11.74 -12.77 5.68
N PHE A 204 11.62 -13.08 4.40
CA PHE A 204 10.30 -13.13 3.76
C PHE A 204 9.44 -14.25 4.36
N ALA A 205 8.14 -13.95 4.54
CA ALA A 205 7.21 -14.88 5.16
C ALA A 205 6.51 -15.84 4.18
N LYS A 206 6.54 -15.57 2.87
CA LYS A 206 5.81 -16.35 1.87
C LYS A 206 6.72 -17.28 1.09
N ALA A 207 6.26 -18.50 0.85
CA ALA A 207 6.98 -19.47 0.04
C ALA A 207 6.97 -19.10 -1.45
N ASP A 208 5.80 -18.70 -1.96
CA ASP A 208 5.64 -18.33 -3.35
C ASP A 208 5.90 -16.83 -3.56
N SER A 209 6.59 -16.51 -4.63
CA SER A 209 6.93 -15.13 -4.98
C SER A 209 7.06 -14.96 -6.49
N LEU A 210 6.64 -13.81 -7.01
CA LEU A 210 6.87 -13.42 -8.40
C LEU A 210 8.37 -13.30 -8.75
N TYR A 211 9.26 -13.23 -7.77
CA TYR A 211 10.70 -13.31 -8.00
C TYR A 211 11.14 -14.67 -8.58
N LEU A 212 10.37 -15.72 -8.37
CA LEU A 212 10.54 -17.02 -9.03
C LEU A 212 10.12 -16.98 -10.51
N GLU A 213 9.39 -15.95 -10.91
CA GLU A 213 8.77 -15.82 -12.22
C GLU A 213 9.26 -14.58 -12.97
N GLY A 214 10.49 -14.12 -12.67
CA GLY A 214 11.17 -13.04 -13.40
C GLY A 214 10.94 -11.62 -12.84
N MET A 215 10.22 -11.45 -11.73
CA MET A 215 10.15 -10.16 -11.07
C MET A 215 11.55 -9.70 -10.64
N LYS A 216 11.81 -8.41 -10.73
CA LYS A 216 13.05 -7.78 -10.26
C LYS A 216 12.74 -6.69 -9.24
N PRO A 217 13.65 -6.41 -8.29
CA PRO A 217 13.59 -5.21 -7.47
C PRO A 217 13.56 -3.94 -8.31
N LEU A 218 13.09 -2.86 -7.72
CA LEU A 218 13.12 -1.54 -8.32
C LEU A 218 14.21 -0.68 -7.70
N MET A 219 14.83 0.14 -8.53
CA MET A 219 15.85 1.11 -8.16
C MET A 219 15.48 2.51 -8.65
N TYR A 220 15.70 3.50 -7.81
CA TYR A 220 15.64 4.92 -8.14
C TYR A 220 16.98 5.55 -7.72
N SER A 221 17.68 6.15 -8.63
CA SER A 221 18.96 6.83 -8.41
C SER A 221 18.74 8.32 -8.60
N GLU A 222 19.04 9.14 -7.58
CA GLU A 222 18.87 10.60 -7.68
C GLU A 222 19.74 11.17 -8.79
N LYS A 223 21.02 10.77 -8.85
CA LYS A 223 21.93 11.22 -9.93
C LYS A 223 21.47 10.78 -11.31
N ARG A 224 20.89 9.58 -11.43
CA ARG A 224 20.39 9.10 -12.71
C ARG A 224 19.20 9.91 -13.21
N VAL A 225 18.33 10.32 -12.29
CA VAL A 225 17.23 11.23 -12.61
C VAL A 225 17.76 12.57 -13.10
N ASP A 226 18.73 13.14 -12.40
CA ASP A 226 19.26 14.45 -12.73
C ASP A 226 20.03 14.45 -14.05
N ILE A 227 20.77 13.37 -14.36
CA ILE A 227 21.63 13.28 -15.53
C ILE A 227 20.91 12.70 -16.76
N GLU A 228 20.09 11.65 -16.55
CA GLU A 228 19.48 10.89 -17.63
C GLU A 228 17.95 11.09 -17.71
N GLY A 229 17.30 11.68 -16.71
CA GLY A 229 15.85 11.78 -16.62
C GLY A 229 15.15 10.43 -16.31
N ILE A 230 15.91 9.40 -15.89
CA ILE A 230 15.38 8.05 -15.64
C ILE A 230 15.07 7.89 -14.16
N GLY A 231 13.79 7.71 -13.83
CA GLY A 231 13.32 7.44 -12.48
C GLY A 231 13.39 5.96 -12.08
N TRP A 232 12.30 5.42 -11.55
CA TRP A 232 12.21 4.03 -11.14
C TRP A 232 12.44 3.08 -12.31
N SER A 233 13.33 2.12 -12.16
CA SER A 233 13.62 1.07 -13.14
C SER A 233 13.86 -0.27 -12.45
N ARG A 234 13.59 -1.38 -13.17
CA ARG A 234 13.92 -2.73 -12.70
C ARG A 234 15.43 -2.91 -12.64
N CYS A 235 15.90 -3.52 -11.56
CA CYS A 235 17.33 -3.74 -11.34
C CYS A 235 17.60 -5.15 -10.81
N GLY A 236 18.88 -5.46 -10.72
CA GLY A 236 19.36 -6.72 -10.18
C GLY A 236 19.55 -7.81 -11.22
N THR A 237 20.58 -8.60 -10.98
CA THR A 237 20.93 -9.82 -11.71
C THR A 237 21.11 -10.95 -10.72
N ARG A 238 21.19 -12.20 -11.19
CA ARG A 238 21.32 -13.39 -10.34
C ARG A 238 20.30 -13.41 -9.21
N ILE A 239 19.05 -13.12 -9.55
CA ILE A 239 17.95 -13.11 -8.58
C ILE A 239 17.62 -14.55 -8.21
N ALA A 240 17.60 -14.84 -6.93
CA ALA A 240 17.21 -16.13 -6.38
C ALA A 240 16.23 -15.93 -5.22
N TYR A 241 15.19 -16.75 -5.17
CA TYR A 241 14.23 -16.79 -4.08
C TYR A 241 14.10 -18.21 -3.57
N TYR A 242 14.45 -18.44 -2.31
CA TYR A 242 14.54 -19.79 -1.77
C TYR A 242 14.22 -19.85 -0.28
N ARG A 243 13.84 -21.05 0.17
CA ARG A 243 13.56 -21.33 1.58
C ARG A 243 14.85 -21.38 2.40
N ASN A 244 14.80 -20.81 3.61
CA ASN A 244 15.90 -20.91 4.57
C ASN A 244 15.85 -22.23 5.33
N ASP A 245 17.02 -22.87 5.51
CA ASP A 245 17.14 -24.15 6.23
C ASP A 245 17.10 -23.95 7.75
N ASN A 246 17.47 -22.77 8.25
CA ASN A 246 17.50 -22.46 9.67
C ASN A 246 16.10 -22.15 10.21
N VAL A 247 15.30 -23.18 10.42
CA VAL A 247 13.98 -23.04 11.04
C VAL A 247 14.14 -23.15 12.55
N ARG A 248 13.82 -22.07 13.28
CA ARG A 248 13.69 -22.15 14.73
C ARG A 248 12.48 -23.03 15.08
N GLU A 249 12.66 -23.92 16.06
CA GLU A 249 11.60 -24.83 16.52
C GLU A 249 10.31 -24.04 16.85
N GLY A 250 9.18 -24.43 16.27
CA GLY A 250 7.88 -23.74 16.43
C GLY A 250 7.64 -22.50 15.55
N MET A 251 8.57 -22.11 14.67
CA MET A 251 8.38 -21.02 13.73
C MET A 251 8.20 -21.54 12.29
N ASN A 252 7.39 -20.84 11.51
CA ASN A 252 7.31 -21.08 10.07
C ASN A 252 8.66 -20.75 9.40
N PRO A 253 9.07 -21.51 8.38
CA PRO A 253 10.29 -21.21 7.63
C PRO A 253 10.17 -19.85 6.95
N THR A 254 11.25 -19.08 6.98
CA THR A 254 11.39 -17.86 6.20
C THR A 254 12.04 -18.14 4.85
N HIS A 255 12.01 -17.15 3.96
CA HIS A 255 12.60 -17.24 2.63
C HIS A 255 13.56 -16.07 2.42
N THR A 256 14.55 -16.29 1.56
CA THR A 256 15.52 -15.28 1.18
C THR A 256 15.32 -14.87 -0.27
N LEU A 257 15.30 -13.55 -0.51
CA LEU A 257 15.51 -12.95 -1.81
C LEU A 257 16.97 -12.51 -1.89
N SER A 258 17.76 -13.12 -2.77
CA SER A 258 19.14 -12.72 -3.03
C SER A 258 19.27 -12.19 -4.46
N PHE A 259 20.03 -11.11 -4.63
CA PHE A 259 20.31 -10.52 -5.93
C PHE A 259 21.62 -9.74 -5.90
N THR A 260 22.22 -9.54 -7.07
CA THR A 260 23.37 -8.65 -7.24
C THR A 260 22.97 -7.45 -8.07
N LEU A 261 23.59 -6.32 -7.79
CA LEU A 261 23.44 -5.12 -8.60
C LEU A 261 24.73 -4.30 -8.62
N GLU A 262 24.88 -3.48 -9.64
CA GLU A 262 25.88 -2.43 -9.77
C GLU A 262 25.17 -1.09 -9.77
N PHE A 263 25.68 -0.15 -8.97
CA PHE A 263 25.11 1.19 -8.96
C PHE A 263 25.62 2.00 -10.17
N PRO A 264 24.74 2.81 -10.79
CA PRO A 264 25.14 3.56 -11.98
C PRO A 264 26.18 4.65 -11.67
N TYR A 265 26.12 5.22 -10.47
CA TYR A 265 26.97 6.32 -10.02
C TYR A 265 27.57 6.07 -8.64
N SER A 266 28.79 6.58 -8.41
CA SER A 266 29.37 6.64 -7.06
C SER A 266 28.78 7.80 -6.28
N ASP A 267 28.79 7.69 -4.93
CA ASP A 267 28.34 8.75 -4.01
C ASP A 267 26.94 9.30 -4.34
N ASP A 268 26.03 8.40 -4.68
CA ASP A 268 24.64 8.68 -5.00
C ASP A 268 23.73 8.42 -3.80
N THR A 269 22.50 8.88 -3.88
CA THR A 269 21.40 8.42 -3.05
C THR A 269 20.51 7.52 -3.91
N VAL A 270 20.53 6.24 -3.60
CA VAL A 270 19.75 5.24 -4.33
C VAL A 270 18.68 4.65 -3.44
N TYR A 271 17.46 4.53 -3.96
CA TYR A 271 16.35 3.87 -3.29
C TYR A 271 16.06 2.52 -3.95
N LEU A 272 15.82 1.51 -3.12
CA LEU A 272 15.43 0.17 -3.54
C LEU A 272 14.05 -0.17 -2.98
N ALA A 273 13.17 -0.71 -3.82
CA ALA A 273 11.80 -1.03 -3.44
C ALA A 273 11.31 -2.35 -4.05
N TYR A 274 10.35 -2.97 -3.35
CA TYR A 274 9.66 -4.18 -3.80
C TYR A 274 8.84 -3.93 -5.08
N CYS A 275 8.09 -2.85 -5.08
CA CYS A 275 7.27 -2.39 -6.21
C CYS A 275 7.29 -0.86 -6.23
N TYR A 276 6.80 -0.24 -7.31
CA TYR A 276 6.73 1.22 -7.45
C TYR A 276 6.06 1.84 -6.23
N PRO A 277 6.77 2.61 -5.39
CA PRO A 277 6.18 3.22 -4.20
C PRO A 277 5.06 4.19 -4.58
N TYR A 278 3.98 4.15 -3.82
CA TYR A 278 2.91 5.13 -3.83
C TYR A 278 2.61 5.47 -2.38
N THR A 279 3.10 6.59 -1.91
CA THR A 279 3.03 7.01 -0.51
C THR A 279 1.71 7.73 -0.20
N TYR A 280 1.42 7.96 1.07
CA TYR A 280 0.30 8.80 1.48
C TYR A 280 0.51 10.25 1.03
N SER A 281 1.75 10.76 1.12
CA SER A 281 2.10 12.09 0.61
C SER A 281 1.85 12.22 -0.88
N HIS A 282 2.16 11.19 -1.68
CA HIS A 282 1.83 11.17 -3.10
C HIS A 282 0.32 11.31 -3.34
N LEU A 283 -0.48 10.55 -2.57
CA LEU A 283 -1.94 10.71 -2.65
C LEU A 283 -2.38 12.14 -2.30
N GLN A 284 -1.82 12.74 -1.25
CA GLN A 284 -2.16 14.11 -0.85
C GLN A 284 -1.85 15.10 -1.98
N ASP A 285 -0.67 14.98 -2.61
CA ASP A 285 -0.28 15.82 -3.75
C ASP A 285 -1.24 15.62 -4.94
N ARG A 286 -1.62 14.37 -5.24
CA ARG A 286 -2.60 14.05 -6.30
C ARG A 286 -3.96 14.67 -6.03
N LEU A 287 -4.46 14.56 -4.80
CA LEU A 287 -5.74 15.15 -4.42
C LEU A 287 -5.71 16.69 -4.50
N LEU A 288 -4.59 17.29 -4.11
CA LEU A 288 -4.40 18.73 -4.23
C LEU A 288 -4.39 19.20 -5.69
N LEU A 289 -3.74 18.45 -6.58
CA LEU A 289 -3.77 18.74 -8.03
C LEU A 289 -5.20 18.71 -8.58
N ILE A 290 -5.99 17.70 -8.23
CA ILE A 290 -7.39 17.61 -8.66
C ILE A 290 -8.22 18.76 -8.08
N GLN A 291 -7.98 19.15 -6.84
CA GLN A 291 -8.72 20.19 -6.15
C GLN A 291 -8.45 21.60 -6.72
N ASN A 292 -7.21 21.83 -7.16
CA ASN A 292 -6.75 23.11 -7.69
C ASN A 292 -6.99 23.25 -9.21
N ASP A 293 -7.32 22.18 -9.90
CA ASP A 293 -7.70 22.20 -11.30
C ASP A 293 -9.18 22.61 -11.42
N GLU A 294 -9.44 23.79 -12.00
CA GLU A 294 -10.78 24.37 -12.10
C GLU A 294 -11.76 23.48 -12.88
N GLU A 295 -11.31 22.80 -13.91
CA GLU A 295 -12.13 21.88 -14.70
C GLU A 295 -12.47 20.63 -13.90
N ARG A 296 -11.46 19.96 -13.34
CA ARG A 296 -11.63 18.73 -12.55
C ARG A 296 -12.45 18.94 -11.28
N ALA A 297 -12.28 20.10 -10.62
CA ALA A 297 -12.99 20.46 -9.40
C ALA A 297 -14.51 20.62 -9.62
N GLN A 298 -14.98 20.86 -10.86
CA GLN A 298 -16.40 20.91 -11.19
C GLN A 298 -17.06 19.54 -11.04
N TYR A 299 -16.34 18.47 -11.33
CA TYR A 299 -16.86 17.10 -11.32
C TYR A 299 -16.50 16.34 -10.04
N CYS A 300 -15.49 16.78 -9.32
CA CYS A 300 -14.92 16.06 -8.19
C CYS A 300 -15.03 16.89 -6.90
N LYS A 301 -15.66 16.31 -5.88
CA LYS A 301 -15.72 16.89 -4.53
C LYS A 301 -14.97 15.99 -3.56
N ILE A 302 -13.94 16.53 -2.93
CA ILE A 302 -13.10 15.83 -1.96
C ILE A 302 -13.58 16.15 -0.54
N ARG A 303 -13.80 15.11 0.26
CA ARG A 303 -14.24 15.21 1.64
C ARG A 303 -13.45 14.28 2.55
N LEU A 304 -13.38 14.63 3.82
CA LEU A 304 -12.88 13.75 4.86
C LEU A 304 -13.94 12.68 5.16
N LEU A 305 -13.62 11.41 4.90
CA LEU A 305 -14.46 10.29 5.30
C LEU A 305 -14.32 10.04 6.81
N CYS A 306 -13.08 9.92 7.28
CA CYS A 306 -12.77 9.74 8.70
C CYS A 306 -11.29 10.03 8.96
N ARG A 307 -10.91 10.03 10.24
CA ARG A 307 -9.53 9.94 10.68
C ARG A 307 -9.15 8.50 10.95
N SER A 308 -7.95 8.11 10.54
CA SER A 308 -7.35 6.83 10.88
C SER A 308 -6.91 6.78 12.37
N LEU A 309 -6.37 5.66 12.82
CA LEU A 309 -5.88 5.51 14.20
C LEU A 309 -4.77 6.51 14.55
N ALA A 310 -3.84 6.76 13.64
CA ALA A 310 -2.79 7.79 13.82
C ALA A 310 -3.32 9.22 13.57
N GLY A 311 -4.57 9.38 13.16
CA GLY A 311 -5.17 10.69 12.87
C GLY A 311 -4.95 11.16 11.44
N ASN A 312 -4.49 10.29 10.52
CA ASN A 312 -4.38 10.61 9.11
C ASN A 312 -5.75 10.69 8.44
N SER A 313 -5.90 11.58 7.45
CA SER A 313 -7.13 11.72 6.69
C SER A 313 -7.37 10.52 5.79
N VAL A 314 -8.55 9.93 5.90
CA VAL A 314 -9.10 9.02 4.90
C VAL A 314 -10.11 9.80 4.08
N HIS A 315 -9.80 10.01 2.81
CA HIS A 315 -10.64 10.82 1.92
C HIS A 315 -11.70 10.00 1.22
N VAL A 316 -12.83 10.66 0.93
CA VAL A 316 -13.81 10.18 -0.03
C VAL A 316 -14.02 11.23 -1.12
N LEU A 317 -13.94 10.80 -2.36
CA LEU A 317 -14.22 11.62 -3.52
C LEU A 317 -15.61 11.29 -4.03
N THR A 318 -16.36 12.33 -4.36
CA THR A 318 -17.62 12.21 -5.10
C THR A 318 -17.37 12.75 -6.50
N ILE A 319 -17.45 11.88 -7.50
CA ILE A 319 -17.26 12.27 -8.91
C ILE A 319 -18.56 12.02 -9.66
N THR A 320 -19.10 13.07 -10.28
CA THR A 320 -20.32 13.02 -11.10
C THR A 320 -20.45 14.31 -11.91
N SER A 321 -21.24 14.31 -12.96
CA SER A 321 -21.61 15.54 -13.69
C SER A 321 -22.48 16.44 -12.81
N PRO A 322 -22.28 17.78 -12.81
CA PRO A 322 -23.06 18.73 -12.04
C PRO A 322 -24.47 18.94 -12.64
N SER A 323 -25.18 17.87 -12.89
CA SER A 323 -26.53 17.89 -13.42
C SER A 323 -27.52 18.44 -12.38
N THR A 324 -28.48 19.22 -12.81
CA THR A 324 -29.59 19.73 -11.98
C THR A 324 -30.58 18.64 -11.59
N GLU A 325 -30.64 17.53 -12.32
CA GLU A 325 -31.50 16.39 -12.07
C GLU A 325 -30.70 15.21 -11.55
N ASP A 326 -30.64 15.08 -10.25
CA ASP A 326 -29.95 14.00 -9.55
C ASP A 326 -30.78 12.69 -9.49
N SER A 327 -32.02 12.73 -10.04
CA SER A 327 -32.97 11.62 -9.99
C SER A 327 -32.64 10.57 -11.04
N GLY A 328 -32.05 9.48 -10.63
CA GLY A 328 -31.86 8.30 -11.47
C GLY A 328 -30.45 7.76 -11.63
N LYS A 329 -29.43 8.53 -11.25
CA LYS A 329 -28.05 8.02 -11.32
C LYS A 329 -27.81 6.92 -10.28
N SER A 330 -27.31 5.78 -10.70
CA SER A 330 -26.85 4.73 -9.80
C SER A 330 -25.50 5.06 -9.15
N GLY A 331 -25.29 4.54 -7.96
CA GLY A 331 -24.02 4.67 -7.24
C GLY A 331 -22.99 3.63 -7.71
N ILE A 332 -21.73 4.05 -7.81
CA ILE A 332 -20.57 3.17 -7.96
C ILE A 332 -19.62 3.48 -6.82
N VAL A 333 -19.15 2.44 -6.13
CA VAL A 333 -18.20 2.59 -5.02
C VAL A 333 -16.89 1.91 -5.37
N LEU A 334 -15.79 2.67 -5.31
CA LEU A 334 -14.45 2.17 -5.59
C LEU A 334 -13.56 2.40 -4.36
N THR A 335 -12.85 1.36 -3.96
CA THR A 335 -11.90 1.42 -2.85
C THR A 335 -10.53 0.91 -3.29
N ALA A 336 -9.48 1.35 -2.60
CA ALA A 336 -8.12 0.88 -2.86
C ALA A 336 -7.26 0.89 -1.61
N ARG A 337 -6.13 0.21 -1.69
CA ARG A 337 -5.05 0.24 -0.71
C ARG A 337 -5.48 -0.15 0.72
N VAL A 338 -6.34 -1.12 0.84
CA VAL A 338 -6.67 -1.74 2.13
C VAL A 338 -5.45 -2.47 2.71
N HIS A 339 -4.63 -3.07 1.83
CA HIS A 339 -3.33 -3.65 2.18
C HIS A 339 -2.19 -2.69 1.81
N PRO A 340 -1.40 -2.24 2.79
CA PRO A 340 -0.39 -1.19 2.59
C PRO A 340 0.71 -1.50 1.56
N GLY A 341 1.16 -2.76 1.50
CA GLY A 341 2.21 -3.18 0.56
C GLY A 341 1.74 -3.37 -0.89
N GLU A 342 0.44 -3.28 -1.15
CA GLU A 342 -0.14 -3.48 -2.47
C GLU A 342 -0.18 -2.16 -3.27
N THR A 343 0.99 -1.60 -3.59
CA THR A 343 1.09 -0.30 -4.28
C THR A 343 0.42 -0.25 -5.65
N PRO A 344 0.37 -1.33 -6.47
CA PRO A 344 -0.35 -1.30 -7.73
C PRO A 344 -1.82 -0.91 -7.60
N SER A 345 -2.47 -1.22 -6.47
CA SER A 345 -3.87 -0.80 -6.24
C SER A 345 -4.02 0.72 -6.22
N SER A 346 -3.05 1.44 -5.66
CA SER A 346 -3.04 2.91 -5.67
C SER A 346 -2.72 3.48 -7.05
N TRP A 347 -1.83 2.85 -7.81
CA TRP A 347 -1.53 3.28 -9.18
C TRP A 347 -2.72 3.08 -10.12
N ILE A 348 -3.47 1.97 -9.96
CA ILE A 348 -4.74 1.74 -10.68
C ILE A 348 -5.74 2.85 -10.30
N MET A 349 -5.90 3.10 -9.02
CA MET A 349 -6.81 4.14 -8.52
C MET A 349 -6.42 5.53 -9.01
N ASP A 350 -5.14 5.84 -9.09
CA ASP A 350 -4.64 7.11 -9.63
C ASP A 350 -5.05 7.29 -11.10
N GLY A 351 -4.89 6.24 -11.91
CA GLY A 351 -5.38 6.22 -13.29
C GLY A 351 -6.90 6.36 -13.40
N VAL A 352 -7.66 5.74 -12.49
CA VAL A 352 -9.13 5.87 -12.42
C VAL A 352 -9.52 7.31 -12.08
N LEU A 353 -8.85 7.94 -11.13
CA LEU A 353 -9.08 9.34 -10.77
C LEU A 353 -8.78 10.26 -11.95
N ASP A 354 -7.65 10.06 -12.63
CA ASP A 354 -7.30 10.83 -13.81
C ASP A 354 -8.33 10.71 -14.93
N PHE A 355 -8.74 9.47 -15.22
CA PHE A 355 -9.75 9.18 -16.24
C PHE A 355 -11.11 9.78 -15.88
N LEU A 356 -11.64 9.51 -14.69
CA LEU A 356 -12.98 9.97 -14.30
C LEU A 356 -13.10 11.49 -14.12
N THR A 357 -12.00 12.19 -13.83
CA THR A 357 -11.98 13.64 -13.74
C THR A 357 -11.56 14.33 -15.05
N GLY A 358 -11.14 13.54 -16.04
CA GLY A 358 -10.72 14.04 -17.35
C GLY A 358 -11.87 14.42 -18.29
N SER A 359 -11.51 14.94 -19.45
CA SER A 359 -12.44 15.50 -20.46
C SER A 359 -12.87 14.51 -21.55
N SER A 360 -12.46 13.21 -21.45
CA SER A 360 -12.83 12.23 -22.47
C SER A 360 -14.36 12.01 -22.54
N ALA A 361 -14.88 11.72 -23.73
CA ALA A 361 -16.32 11.48 -23.94
C ALA A 361 -16.84 10.32 -23.07
N CYS A 362 -16.04 9.25 -22.92
CA CYS A 362 -16.41 8.13 -22.04
C CYS A 362 -16.49 8.53 -20.57
N ALA A 363 -15.58 9.37 -20.08
CA ALA A 363 -15.62 9.87 -18.71
C ALA A 363 -16.83 10.78 -18.48
N GLN A 364 -17.18 11.61 -19.46
CA GLN A 364 -18.38 12.45 -19.42
C GLN A 364 -19.65 11.60 -19.33
N GLU A 365 -19.80 10.62 -20.21
CA GLU A 365 -20.94 9.69 -20.22
C GLU A 365 -21.08 8.93 -18.89
N LEU A 366 -19.98 8.46 -18.33
CA LEU A 366 -19.99 7.79 -17.02
C LEU A 366 -20.44 8.74 -15.91
N ARG A 367 -19.96 9.97 -15.87
CA ARG A 367 -20.39 10.97 -14.88
C ARG A 367 -21.86 11.42 -15.05
N GLU A 368 -22.40 11.34 -16.26
CA GLU A 368 -23.81 11.60 -16.51
C GLU A 368 -24.72 10.49 -15.98
N LYS A 369 -24.27 9.22 -16.07
CA LYS A 369 -25.04 8.04 -15.68
C LYS A 369 -24.87 7.64 -14.21
N PHE A 370 -23.71 7.94 -13.63
CA PHE A 370 -23.33 7.43 -12.31
C PHE A 370 -22.82 8.51 -11.34
N ILE A 371 -22.93 8.18 -10.07
CA ILE A 371 -22.25 8.88 -8.98
C ILE A 371 -21.19 7.97 -8.43
N PHE A 372 -19.93 8.33 -8.60
CA PHE A 372 -18.82 7.60 -8.06
C PHE A 372 -18.51 8.06 -6.64
N LYS A 373 -18.39 7.11 -5.71
CA LYS A 373 -17.85 7.30 -4.36
C LYS A 373 -16.53 6.56 -4.29
N ILE A 374 -15.43 7.29 -4.21
CA ILE A 374 -14.08 6.74 -4.33
C ILE A 374 -13.32 6.96 -3.03
N ILE A 375 -12.80 5.88 -2.46
CA ILE A 375 -11.93 5.94 -1.29
C ILE A 375 -10.53 5.45 -1.72
N PRO A 376 -9.60 6.36 -2.04
CA PRO A 376 -8.38 6.00 -2.74
C PRO A 376 -7.35 5.26 -1.86
N MET A 377 -7.45 5.39 -0.54
CA MET A 377 -6.53 4.72 0.38
C MET A 377 -7.24 4.40 1.70
N LEU A 378 -7.57 3.12 1.92
CA LEU A 378 -8.27 2.66 3.12
C LEU A 378 -7.38 2.55 4.35
N ASN A 379 -6.08 2.34 4.15
CA ASN A 379 -5.13 2.08 5.24
C ASN A 379 -3.91 3.03 5.17
N PRO A 380 -4.13 4.36 5.32
CA PRO A 380 -3.02 5.31 5.24
C PRO A 380 -1.95 5.08 6.30
N ASP A 381 -2.34 4.68 7.51
CA ASP A 381 -1.39 4.44 8.60
C ASP A 381 -0.42 3.32 8.26
N GLY A 382 -0.94 2.19 7.77
CA GLY A 382 -0.09 1.07 7.36
C GLY A 382 0.84 1.45 6.20
N VAL A 383 0.38 2.28 5.26
CA VAL A 383 1.21 2.80 4.16
C VAL A 383 2.34 3.67 4.70
N ILE A 384 2.04 4.59 5.60
CA ILE A 384 3.01 5.54 6.17
C ILE A 384 4.11 4.79 6.92
N VAL A 385 3.74 3.83 7.77
CA VAL A 385 4.72 3.09 8.57
C VAL A 385 5.42 1.95 7.82
N GLY A 386 5.08 1.70 6.56
CA GLY A 386 5.72 0.67 5.74
C GLY A 386 5.26 -0.76 6.04
N ASN A 387 4.02 -0.95 6.49
CA ASN A 387 3.43 -2.28 6.63
C ASN A 387 3.21 -2.96 5.28
N THR A 388 3.15 -4.27 5.29
CA THR A 388 2.77 -5.09 4.12
C THR A 388 1.25 -5.26 4.03
N ARG A 389 0.58 -5.56 5.16
CA ARG A 389 -0.82 -6.00 5.16
C ARG A 389 -1.70 -5.34 6.22
N CYS A 390 -1.21 -5.18 7.44
CA CYS A 390 -2.02 -4.80 8.58
C CYS A 390 -2.15 -3.28 8.78
N SER A 391 -3.24 -2.88 9.44
CA SER A 391 -3.39 -1.55 10.02
C SER A 391 -2.64 -1.46 11.35
N LEU A 392 -2.66 -0.28 11.98
CA LEU A 392 -2.10 -0.10 13.34
C LEU A 392 -2.88 -0.83 14.44
N ALA A 393 -4.03 -1.40 14.13
CA ALA A 393 -4.71 -2.35 15.03
C ALA A 393 -4.12 -3.77 14.93
N ALA A 394 -3.01 -3.96 14.24
CA ALA A 394 -2.38 -5.26 13.99
C ALA A 394 -3.30 -6.27 13.29
N ARG A 395 -4.23 -5.79 12.48
CA ARG A 395 -5.25 -6.59 11.79
C ARG A 395 -5.30 -6.27 10.30
N ASP A 396 -5.59 -7.31 9.53
CA ASP A 396 -5.97 -7.18 8.12
C ASP A 396 -7.37 -6.56 8.05
N LEU A 397 -7.46 -5.32 7.57
CA LEU A 397 -8.72 -4.59 7.46
C LEU A 397 -9.72 -5.30 6.54
N ASN A 398 -9.25 -6.02 5.52
CA ASN A 398 -10.12 -6.75 4.60
C ASN A 398 -10.77 -8.00 5.23
N ARG A 399 -10.45 -8.33 6.46
CA ARG A 399 -11.11 -9.36 7.28
C ARG A 399 -12.05 -8.77 8.34
N GLN A 400 -12.16 -7.43 8.42
CA GLN A 400 -12.91 -6.75 9.49
C GLN A 400 -14.29 -6.24 9.06
N TYR A 401 -14.73 -6.50 7.83
CA TYR A 401 -16.05 -6.08 7.36
C TYR A 401 -17.22 -6.80 8.03
N ARG A 402 -16.99 -7.93 8.69
CA ARG A 402 -18.03 -8.67 9.44
C ARG A 402 -18.23 -8.15 10.86
N VAL A 403 -17.11 -7.92 11.56
CA VAL A 403 -17.08 -7.41 12.94
C VAL A 403 -16.56 -5.99 12.89
N VAL A 404 -17.46 -5.02 12.86
CA VAL A 404 -17.09 -3.63 12.60
C VAL A 404 -17.05 -2.85 13.90
N SER A 405 -15.85 -2.46 14.31
CA SER A 405 -15.64 -1.48 15.40
C SER A 405 -15.21 -0.16 14.79
N ARG A 406 -15.92 0.91 15.12
CA ARG A 406 -15.58 2.27 14.68
C ARG A 406 -14.23 2.71 15.22
N GLU A 407 -13.95 2.33 16.47
CA GLU A 407 -12.74 2.72 17.20
C GLU A 407 -11.50 2.00 16.67
N CYS A 408 -11.62 0.70 16.38
CA CYS A 408 -10.49 -0.13 15.92
C CYS A 408 -10.28 -0.06 14.40
N TYR A 409 -11.38 0.08 13.65
CA TYR A 409 -11.35 0.00 12.18
C TYR A 409 -12.14 1.17 11.54
N PRO A 410 -11.75 2.42 11.81
CA PRO A 410 -12.55 3.59 11.43
C PRO A 410 -12.82 3.67 9.93
N SER A 411 -11.84 3.38 9.07
CA SER A 411 -12.02 3.42 7.61
C SER A 411 -13.06 2.40 7.13
N VAL A 412 -12.96 1.15 7.60
CA VAL A 412 -13.90 0.08 7.25
C VAL A 412 -15.32 0.40 7.73
N TRP A 413 -15.44 0.90 8.97
CA TRP A 413 -16.74 1.28 9.52
C TRP A 413 -17.39 2.37 8.67
N HIS A 414 -16.66 3.44 8.35
CA HIS A 414 -17.20 4.57 7.60
C HIS A 414 -17.53 4.20 6.14
N VAL A 415 -16.74 3.33 5.51
CA VAL A 415 -17.07 2.80 4.17
C VAL A 415 -18.38 2.02 4.20
N LYS A 416 -18.57 1.14 5.19
CA LYS A 416 -19.85 0.41 5.34
C LYS A 416 -21.03 1.36 5.51
N MET A 417 -20.89 2.37 6.35
CA MET A 417 -21.95 3.36 6.57
C MET A 417 -22.22 4.20 5.32
N LEU A 418 -21.16 4.57 4.58
CA LEU A 418 -21.29 5.27 3.30
C LEU A 418 -22.09 4.46 2.28
N ILE A 419 -21.74 3.17 2.12
CA ILE A 419 -22.44 2.28 1.18
C ILE A 419 -23.89 2.10 1.61
N ARG A 420 -24.14 1.83 2.90
CA ARG A 420 -25.48 1.67 3.42
C ARG A 420 -26.34 2.91 3.14
N LYS A 421 -25.81 4.10 3.45
CA LYS A 421 -26.52 5.36 3.21
C LYS A 421 -26.77 5.59 1.71
N LEU A 422 -25.79 5.25 0.86
CA LEU A 422 -25.96 5.35 -0.58
C LEU A 422 -27.08 4.42 -1.09
N MET A 423 -27.16 3.21 -0.54
CA MET A 423 -28.23 2.24 -0.88
C MET A 423 -29.63 2.67 -0.42
N GLU A 424 -29.74 3.44 0.67
CA GLU A 424 -31.01 4.03 1.10
C GLU A 424 -31.50 5.12 0.13
N GLU A 425 -30.59 5.78 -0.56
CA GLU A 425 -30.89 6.90 -1.45
C GLU A 425 -31.05 6.47 -2.91
N ARG A 426 -30.29 5.45 -3.34
CA ARG A 426 -30.25 4.96 -4.74
C ARG A 426 -29.66 3.59 -4.88
N PRO A 427 -29.90 2.88 -6.02
CA PRO A 427 -29.22 1.64 -6.31
C PRO A 427 -27.70 1.82 -6.36
N VAL A 428 -26.96 0.91 -5.74
CA VAL A 428 -25.52 0.76 -5.93
C VAL A 428 -25.29 -0.30 -7.01
N ALA A 429 -24.92 0.14 -8.19
CA ALA A 429 -24.77 -0.73 -9.35
C ALA A 429 -23.48 -1.56 -9.31
N PHE A 430 -22.43 -1.01 -8.65
CA PHE A 430 -21.13 -1.66 -8.65
C PHE A 430 -20.30 -1.28 -7.41
N TYR A 431 -19.61 -2.27 -6.86
CA TYR A 431 -18.55 -2.08 -5.87
C TYR A 431 -17.29 -2.80 -6.34
N CYS A 432 -16.15 -2.10 -6.31
CA CYS A 432 -14.86 -2.69 -6.63
C CYS A 432 -13.80 -2.26 -5.61
N ASP A 433 -13.01 -3.23 -5.13
CA ASP A 433 -11.86 -2.99 -4.29
C ASP A 433 -10.59 -3.36 -5.07
N PHE A 434 -9.73 -2.37 -5.29
CA PHE A 434 -8.49 -2.57 -6.04
C PHE A 434 -7.40 -3.14 -5.13
N HIS A 435 -6.82 -4.24 -5.60
CA HIS A 435 -5.73 -4.96 -4.96
C HIS A 435 -4.54 -5.13 -5.88
N SER A 436 -3.47 -5.70 -5.36
CA SER A 436 -2.48 -6.42 -6.17
C SER A 436 -2.34 -7.85 -5.66
N HIS A 437 -1.62 -8.66 -6.42
CA HIS A 437 -1.43 -10.07 -6.06
C HIS A 437 0.04 -10.44 -6.07
N SER A 438 0.48 -11.20 -5.06
CA SER A 438 1.89 -11.58 -4.87
C SER A 438 2.34 -12.78 -5.70
N ARG A 439 1.40 -13.46 -6.41
CA ARG A 439 1.66 -14.71 -7.13
C ARG A 439 1.05 -14.76 -8.52
N LYS A 440 0.03 -13.94 -8.81
CA LYS A 440 -0.65 -13.93 -10.11
C LYS A 440 -0.18 -12.76 -10.95
N HIS A 441 0.00 -13.02 -12.22
CA HIS A 441 0.38 -12.02 -13.22
C HIS A 441 -0.83 -11.27 -13.76
N ASN A 442 -0.54 -10.18 -14.43
CA ASN A 442 -1.47 -9.40 -15.24
C ASN A 442 -2.66 -8.82 -14.45
N VAL A 443 -3.76 -8.61 -15.14
CA VAL A 443 -5.01 -8.08 -14.61
C VAL A 443 -6.03 -9.20 -14.55
N PHE A 444 -6.68 -9.35 -13.41
CA PHE A 444 -7.76 -10.32 -13.21
C PHE A 444 -8.77 -9.77 -12.21
N ILE A 445 -9.95 -10.33 -12.21
CA ILE A 445 -11.07 -9.94 -11.34
C ILE A 445 -11.53 -11.16 -10.56
N TYR A 446 -11.84 -10.96 -9.29
CA TYR A 446 -12.64 -11.88 -8.50
C TYR A 446 -14.05 -11.30 -8.40
N GLY A 447 -15.01 -11.99 -8.96
CA GLY A 447 -16.43 -11.61 -8.90
C GLY A 447 -17.18 -12.37 -7.82
N CYS A 448 -18.39 -11.89 -7.55
CA CYS A 448 -19.37 -12.61 -6.74
C CYS A 448 -20.23 -13.47 -7.65
N GLU A 449 -20.35 -14.76 -7.34
CA GLU A 449 -21.42 -15.56 -7.91
C GLU A 449 -22.72 -15.26 -7.16
N ASP A 450 -23.69 -14.73 -7.84
CA ASP A 450 -25.07 -14.71 -7.36
C ASP A 450 -25.70 -16.07 -7.67
N LYS A 451 -25.98 -16.85 -6.65
CA LYS A 451 -26.56 -18.18 -6.81
C LYS A 451 -28.00 -18.16 -7.30
N ASP A 452 -28.62 -16.99 -7.25
CA ASP A 452 -30.03 -16.80 -7.61
C ASP A 452 -30.23 -16.21 -9.02
N VAL A 453 -29.17 -15.84 -9.73
CA VAL A 453 -29.25 -15.27 -11.09
C VAL A 453 -28.66 -16.24 -12.10
N ASN A 454 -29.52 -17.08 -12.64
CA ASN A 454 -29.17 -18.03 -13.70
C ASN A 454 -28.96 -17.40 -15.10
N GLU A 455 -29.00 -16.07 -15.23
CA GLU A 455 -28.96 -15.40 -16.53
C GLU A 455 -28.29 -14.02 -16.51
N LEU A 456 -27.00 -13.96 -16.28
CA LEU A 456 -26.23 -12.81 -16.78
C LEU A 456 -24.96 -13.34 -17.48
N PRO A 457 -24.71 -12.94 -18.73
CA PRO A 457 -23.51 -13.36 -19.43
C PRO A 457 -22.29 -12.81 -18.71
N LEU A 458 -21.36 -13.69 -18.39
CA LEU A 458 -20.01 -13.34 -17.97
C LEU A 458 -19.42 -12.42 -19.05
N ILE A 459 -19.01 -11.23 -18.66
CA ILE A 459 -18.16 -10.39 -19.50
C ILE A 459 -16.77 -11.04 -19.45
N GLU A 460 -16.39 -11.71 -20.55
CA GLU A 460 -15.04 -12.19 -20.79
C GLU A 460 -14.03 -11.03 -20.93
#